data_254508bbf41ef30b534df9909b62c6ab
#
_entry.id   254508bbf41ef30b534df9909b62c6ab
#
_cell.length_a   1.000
_cell.length_b   1.000
_cell.length_c   1.000
_cell.angle_alpha   90.00
_cell.angle_beta   90.00
_cell.angle_gamma   90.00
#
_symmetry.space_group_name_H-M   'P 1'
#
loop_
_entity.id
_entity.type
_entity.pdbx_description
1 polymer ?
#
loop_
_entity_poly.entity_id
_entity_poly.type
_entity_poly.pdbx_seq_one_letter_code
_entity_poly.pdbx_strand_id
1 'polypeptide(L)'
;MDYRELSLKLHEEHKGKIEVASKVPLRDREDLSIAYTPGVSEPCRRIAADRKEAYRYTSKGNTVAVVTDGTAVLGLGDIGPEAGLPVMEGKAILFKAFGNVDAFPICLDTKDTEEIIRTVKLIAPGFGGINLEDISAPRCFEIERRLRDELDIPVFHDDQHGTAIVVCAGLINASKMVGKDRKKLRVVISGAGSAGISICRLMMKFGIRDVVLVDRQGACLLYTSPGRIVGRFDCRMGRGPVL
;
A
#
# COMPACT_ATOMS: atom_id res chain seq x y z
N MET A 1 14.01 12.54 24.91
CA MET A 1 13.63 13.32 23.72
C MET A 1 12.18 12.97 23.40
N ASP A 2 11.27 13.95 23.43
CA ASP A 2 9.86 13.68 23.10
C ASP A 2 9.63 13.82 21.60
N TYR A 3 9.56 12.68 20.94
CA TYR A 3 9.34 12.63 19.49
C TYR A 3 7.95 13.15 19.06
N ARG A 4 6.96 13.22 19.96
CA ARG A 4 5.62 13.72 19.66
C ARG A 4 5.64 15.23 19.49
N GLU A 5 6.24 15.93 20.45
CA GLU A 5 6.40 17.39 20.36
C GLU A 5 7.28 17.80 19.17
N LEU A 6 8.39 17.09 18.95
CA LEU A 6 9.25 17.33 17.78
C LEU A 6 8.50 17.12 16.46
N SER A 7 7.64 16.10 16.39
CA SER A 7 6.83 15.85 15.20
C SER A 7 5.81 16.96 14.95
N LEU A 8 5.11 17.43 15.99
CA LEU A 8 4.16 18.55 15.84
C LEU A 8 4.87 19.78 15.32
N LYS A 9 6.00 20.16 15.93
CA LYS A 9 6.81 21.30 15.50
C LYS A 9 7.27 21.18 14.04
N LEU A 10 7.75 20.00 13.64
CA LEU A 10 8.18 19.74 12.26
C LEU A 10 7.03 19.97 11.26
N HIS A 11 5.83 19.41 11.56
CA HIS A 11 4.68 19.56 10.67
C HIS A 11 4.17 20.99 10.59
N GLU A 12 4.22 21.74 11.69
CA GLU A 12 3.83 23.14 11.73
C GLU A 12 4.82 24.04 10.96
N GLU A 13 6.11 23.86 11.19
CA GLU A 13 7.18 24.64 10.53
C GLU A 13 7.20 24.45 9.01
N HIS A 14 7.03 23.19 8.55
CA HIS A 14 7.09 22.84 7.13
C HIS A 14 5.72 22.83 6.45
N LYS A 15 4.61 22.97 7.19
CA LYS A 15 3.24 22.88 6.65
C LYS A 15 2.99 21.56 5.89
N GLY A 16 3.44 20.46 6.47
CA GLY A 16 3.44 19.11 5.87
C GLY A 16 4.85 18.65 5.50
N LYS A 17 4.94 17.56 4.73
CA LYS A 17 6.22 16.90 4.42
C LYS A 17 6.51 16.79 2.92
N ILE A 18 5.58 17.19 2.08
CA ILE A 18 5.72 17.09 0.63
C ILE A 18 5.53 18.45 -0.03
N GLU A 19 6.17 18.62 -1.16
CA GLU A 19 6.00 19.77 -2.04
C GLU A 19 5.96 19.30 -3.50
N VAL A 20 5.44 20.16 -4.39
CA VAL A 20 5.49 19.96 -5.84
C VAL A 20 6.57 20.86 -6.41
N ALA A 21 7.57 20.28 -7.04
CA ALA A 21 8.68 20.99 -7.66
C ALA A 21 8.71 20.76 -9.17
N SER A 22 9.02 21.81 -9.93
CA SER A 22 9.22 21.70 -11.37
C SER A 22 10.53 20.97 -11.69
N LYS A 23 10.48 20.00 -12.61
CA LYS A 23 11.67 19.29 -13.15
C LYS A 23 12.34 20.08 -14.29
N VAL A 24 11.66 21.10 -14.82
CA VAL A 24 12.13 21.91 -15.95
C VAL A 24 12.15 23.40 -15.57
N PRO A 25 13.06 24.19 -16.14
CA PRO A 25 13.06 25.61 -15.91
C PRO A 25 11.86 26.29 -16.58
N LEU A 26 11.46 27.45 -16.04
CA LEU A 26 10.46 28.33 -16.63
C LEU A 26 10.94 29.78 -16.42
N ARG A 27 12.01 30.18 -17.13
CA ARG A 27 12.71 31.44 -16.95
C ARG A 27 12.24 32.51 -17.91
N ASP A 28 11.82 32.12 -19.10
CA ASP A 28 11.49 33.03 -20.18
C ASP A 28 10.34 32.49 -21.07
N ARG A 29 10.02 33.24 -22.14
CA ARG A 29 8.97 32.92 -23.08
C ARG A 29 9.26 31.66 -23.90
N GLU A 30 10.52 31.37 -24.15
CA GLU A 30 10.92 30.17 -24.88
C GLU A 30 10.68 28.93 -24.03
N ASP A 31 11.15 28.92 -22.77
CA ASP A 31 10.87 27.85 -21.80
C ASP A 31 9.36 27.60 -21.68
N LEU A 32 8.55 28.68 -21.59
CA LEU A 32 7.10 28.58 -21.52
C LEU A 32 6.50 27.96 -22.79
N SER A 33 7.00 28.35 -23.96
CA SER A 33 6.51 27.85 -25.24
C SER A 33 6.82 26.36 -25.45
N ILE A 34 7.94 25.90 -24.92
CA ILE A 34 8.35 24.49 -24.94
C ILE A 34 7.57 23.69 -23.91
N ALA A 35 7.52 24.15 -22.66
CA ALA A 35 6.95 23.41 -21.55
C ALA A 35 5.40 23.42 -21.54
N TYR A 36 4.78 24.44 -22.15
CA TYR A 36 3.33 24.58 -22.20
C TYR A 36 2.83 24.84 -23.64
N THR A 37 2.29 26.00 -23.95
CA THR A 37 1.70 26.28 -25.25
C THR A 37 2.67 27.06 -26.15
N PRO A 38 2.95 26.57 -27.39
CA PRO A 38 2.30 25.50 -28.16
C PRO A 38 2.95 24.11 -28.02
N GLY A 39 4.17 24.00 -27.49
CA GLY A 39 5.01 22.79 -27.50
C GLY A 39 4.34 21.56 -26.91
N VAL A 40 3.57 21.70 -25.82
CA VAL A 40 2.88 20.60 -25.12
C VAL A 40 1.90 19.83 -26.02
N SER A 41 1.48 20.41 -27.13
CA SER A 41 0.57 19.73 -28.06
C SER A 41 1.18 18.47 -28.69
N GLU A 42 2.52 18.41 -28.84
CA GLU A 42 3.16 17.26 -29.49
C GLU A 42 3.17 16.01 -28.57
N PRO A 43 3.62 16.06 -27.28
CA PRO A 43 3.45 14.93 -26.39
C PRO A 43 1.98 14.52 -26.24
N CYS A 44 1.01 15.45 -26.23
CA CYS A 44 -0.41 15.11 -26.20
C CYS A 44 -0.83 14.27 -27.41
N ARG A 45 -0.39 14.62 -28.62
CA ARG A 45 -0.69 13.84 -29.85
C ARG A 45 -0.07 12.45 -29.79
N ARG A 46 1.16 12.34 -29.30
CA ARG A 46 1.83 11.03 -29.13
C ARG A 46 1.06 10.13 -28.21
N ILE A 47 0.67 10.65 -27.04
CA ILE A 47 -0.10 9.89 -26.03
C ILE A 47 -1.50 9.54 -26.57
N ALA A 48 -2.14 10.43 -27.32
CA ALA A 48 -3.43 10.15 -27.94
C ALA A 48 -3.36 9.02 -28.98
N ALA A 49 -2.23 8.92 -29.69
CA ALA A 49 -1.98 7.85 -30.66
C ALA A 49 -1.60 6.52 -29.98
N ASP A 50 -0.81 6.57 -28.91
CA ASP A 50 -0.45 5.39 -28.08
C ASP A 50 -0.41 5.79 -26.61
N ARG A 51 -1.37 5.25 -25.83
CA ARG A 51 -1.48 5.53 -24.38
C ARG A 51 -0.23 5.14 -23.59
N LYS A 52 0.59 4.21 -24.07
CA LYS A 52 1.83 3.80 -23.41
C LYS A 52 2.87 4.91 -23.40
N GLU A 53 2.82 5.84 -24.34
CA GLU A 53 3.69 7.01 -24.39
C GLU A 53 3.49 7.94 -23.19
N ALA A 54 2.37 7.83 -22.43
CA ALA A 54 2.18 8.57 -21.18
C ALA A 54 3.27 8.26 -20.15
N TYR A 55 3.78 7.04 -20.10
CA TYR A 55 4.90 6.67 -19.20
C TYR A 55 6.22 7.35 -19.58
N ARG A 56 6.38 7.72 -20.84
CA ARG A 56 7.57 8.38 -21.37
C ARG A 56 7.52 9.90 -21.24
N TYR A 57 6.36 10.49 -21.52
CA TYR A 57 6.21 11.95 -21.66
C TYR A 57 5.56 12.63 -20.46
N THR A 58 5.15 11.89 -19.43
CA THR A 58 4.53 12.46 -18.23
C THR A 58 5.14 11.87 -16.96
N SER A 59 4.77 12.46 -15.81
CA SER A 59 5.15 11.94 -14.49
C SER A 59 4.54 10.57 -14.18
N LYS A 60 3.54 10.09 -14.95
CA LYS A 60 2.94 8.76 -14.80
C LYS A 60 3.99 7.65 -14.70
N GLY A 61 5.10 7.77 -15.41
CA GLY A 61 6.17 6.76 -15.41
C GLY A 61 6.86 6.57 -14.06
N ASN A 62 6.71 7.52 -13.13
CA ASN A 62 7.36 7.48 -11.82
C ASN A 62 6.46 7.96 -10.66
N THR A 63 5.15 8.06 -10.85
CA THR A 63 4.24 8.59 -9.81
C THR A 63 3.27 7.54 -9.33
N VAL A 64 3.14 7.39 -8.00
CA VAL A 64 2.24 6.47 -7.31
C VAL A 64 1.21 7.25 -6.49
N ALA A 65 -0.07 6.85 -6.53
CA ALA A 65 -1.06 7.34 -5.59
C ALA A 65 -1.00 6.54 -4.29
N VAL A 66 -0.91 7.22 -3.14
CA VAL A 66 -1.09 6.63 -1.81
C VAL A 66 -2.51 6.90 -1.38
N VAL A 67 -3.37 5.88 -1.47
CA VAL A 67 -4.81 6.01 -1.27
C VAL A 67 -5.23 5.46 0.08
N THR A 68 -5.97 6.25 0.84
CA THR A 68 -6.52 5.88 2.15
C THR A 68 -7.95 6.39 2.33
N ASP A 69 -8.70 5.76 3.22
CA ASP A 69 -9.95 6.28 3.79
C ASP A 69 -9.81 6.59 5.30
N GLY A 70 -8.60 6.42 5.85
CA GLY A 70 -8.27 6.75 7.24
C GLY A 70 -8.91 5.83 8.28
N THR A 71 -9.34 4.61 7.90
CA THR A 71 -10.08 3.70 8.80
C THR A 71 -9.22 2.74 9.61
N ALA A 72 -7.89 2.68 9.38
CA ALA A 72 -6.98 1.77 10.09
C ALA A 72 -5.60 2.38 10.35
N VAL A 73 -5.54 3.63 10.79
CA VAL A 73 -4.32 4.44 10.88
C VAL A 73 -3.49 4.06 12.10
N LEU A 74 -2.28 3.49 11.89
CA LEU A 74 -1.19 3.31 12.89
C LEU A 74 -1.60 2.86 14.31
N GLY A 75 -2.63 2.06 14.47
CA GLY A 75 -3.14 1.68 15.80
C GLY A 75 -4.02 2.74 16.47
N LEU A 76 -4.25 3.89 15.83
CA LEU A 76 -5.25 4.88 16.22
C LEU A 76 -6.65 4.46 15.77
N GLY A 77 -6.70 3.58 14.76
CA GLY A 77 -7.95 3.06 14.21
C GLY A 77 -8.58 4.00 13.20
N ASP A 78 -9.89 4.13 13.27
CA ASP A 78 -10.71 4.94 12.37
C ASP A 78 -10.72 6.40 12.83
N ILE A 79 -9.82 7.20 12.26
CA ILE A 79 -9.66 8.63 12.60
C ILE A 79 -10.03 9.56 11.44
N GLY A 80 -10.44 9.00 10.30
CA GLY A 80 -10.84 9.74 9.11
C GLY A 80 -9.70 10.15 8.18
N PRO A 81 -10.06 10.59 6.96
CA PRO A 81 -9.09 10.84 5.89
C PRO A 81 -8.15 12.02 6.17
N GLU A 82 -8.66 13.13 6.74
CA GLU A 82 -7.82 14.29 7.03
C GLU A 82 -6.80 14.00 8.13
N ALA A 83 -7.21 13.30 9.18
CA ALA A 83 -6.30 12.91 10.26
C ALA A 83 -5.28 11.85 9.83
N GLY A 84 -5.58 11.09 8.78
CA GLY A 84 -4.66 10.15 8.14
C GLY A 84 -3.61 10.83 7.24
N LEU A 85 -3.84 12.05 6.77
CA LEU A 85 -2.97 12.73 5.81
C LEU A 85 -1.50 12.82 6.26
N PRO A 86 -1.16 13.14 7.51
CA PRO A 86 0.25 13.15 7.94
C PRO A 86 0.96 11.81 7.76
N VAL A 87 0.26 10.70 7.91
CA VAL A 87 0.81 9.35 7.69
C VAL A 87 1.04 9.11 6.20
N MET A 88 0.08 9.51 5.35
CA MET A 88 0.17 9.37 3.89
C MET A 88 1.32 10.20 3.31
N GLU A 89 1.54 11.41 3.82
CA GLU A 89 2.73 12.20 3.47
C GLU A 89 4.02 11.52 3.95
N GLY A 90 4.00 10.92 5.14
CA GLY A 90 5.09 10.07 5.62
C GLY A 90 5.40 8.93 4.66
N LYS A 91 4.37 8.22 4.18
CA LYS A 91 4.53 7.18 3.15
C LYS A 91 5.13 7.75 1.86
N ALA A 92 4.67 8.92 1.42
CA ALA A 92 5.17 9.57 0.21
C ALA A 92 6.67 9.89 0.29
N ILE A 93 7.16 10.43 1.41
CA ILE A 93 8.60 10.70 1.57
C ILE A 93 9.44 9.42 1.66
N LEU A 94 8.89 8.30 2.17
CA LEU A 94 9.57 7.00 2.14
C LEU A 94 9.70 6.45 0.72
N PHE A 95 8.65 6.54 -0.10
CA PHE A 95 8.72 6.22 -1.53
C PHE A 95 9.82 7.01 -2.22
N LYS A 96 9.90 8.32 -1.93
CA LYS A 96 10.93 9.19 -2.51
C LYS A 96 12.33 8.83 -2.04
N ALA A 97 12.52 8.71 -0.72
CA ALA A 97 13.84 8.51 -0.14
C ALA A 97 14.46 7.15 -0.49
N PHE A 98 13.65 6.09 -0.50
CA PHE A 98 14.16 4.73 -0.67
C PHE A 98 13.97 4.17 -2.08
N GLY A 99 12.96 4.65 -2.82
CA GLY A 99 12.65 4.15 -4.16
C GLY A 99 12.88 5.17 -5.28
N ASN A 100 13.15 6.43 -4.94
CA ASN A 100 13.13 7.56 -5.88
C ASN A 100 11.83 7.61 -6.70
N VAL A 101 10.72 7.20 -6.09
CA VAL A 101 9.37 7.25 -6.67
C VAL A 101 8.64 8.46 -6.12
N ASP A 102 8.03 9.24 -6.98
CA ASP A 102 7.17 10.35 -6.62
C ASP A 102 5.82 9.77 -6.14
N ALA A 103 5.41 10.05 -4.91
CA ALA A 103 4.14 9.55 -4.39
C ALA A 103 3.25 10.70 -3.94
N PHE A 104 1.95 10.59 -4.19
CA PHE A 104 0.98 11.63 -3.87
C PHE A 104 -0.16 11.08 -3.01
N PRO A 105 -0.44 11.68 -1.82
CA PRO A 105 -1.55 11.29 -0.96
C PRO A 105 -2.90 11.57 -1.59
N ILE A 106 -3.79 10.59 -1.54
CA ILE A 106 -5.20 10.69 -1.94
C ILE A 106 -6.05 10.18 -0.78
N CYS A 107 -6.57 11.09 0.02
CA CYS A 107 -7.42 10.79 1.16
C CYS A 107 -8.89 10.89 0.74
N LEU A 108 -9.66 9.80 0.90
CA LEU A 108 -11.03 9.69 0.43
C LEU A 108 -12.01 9.79 1.60
N ASP A 109 -12.92 10.74 1.55
CA ASP A 109 -13.99 10.89 2.54
C ASP A 109 -15.16 9.95 2.23
N THR A 110 -14.86 8.66 2.23
CA THR A 110 -15.86 7.59 2.09
C THR A 110 -15.35 6.29 2.67
N LYS A 111 -16.26 5.49 3.22
CA LYS A 111 -16.02 4.11 3.68
C LYS A 111 -16.71 3.08 2.77
N ASP A 112 -17.35 3.53 1.72
CA ASP A 112 -18.01 2.65 0.76
C ASP A 112 -16.98 2.02 -0.19
N THR A 113 -17.00 0.69 -0.26
CA THR A 113 -16.08 -0.10 -1.07
C THR A 113 -16.20 0.21 -2.56
N GLU A 114 -17.41 0.39 -3.06
CA GLU A 114 -17.65 0.66 -4.48
C GLU A 114 -17.19 2.07 -4.86
N GLU A 115 -17.42 3.05 -3.99
CA GLU A 115 -16.95 4.42 -4.21
C GLU A 115 -15.42 4.50 -4.23
N ILE A 116 -14.75 3.81 -3.29
CA ILE A 116 -13.28 3.74 -3.27
C ILE A 116 -12.76 3.13 -4.57
N ILE A 117 -13.27 1.96 -4.95
CA ILE A 117 -12.85 1.27 -6.18
C ILE A 117 -13.08 2.15 -7.40
N ARG A 118 -14.28 2.73 -7.51
CA ARG A 118 -14.62 3.62 -8.63
C ARG A 118 -13.69 4.84 -8.69
N THR A 119 -13.43 5.48 -7.55
CA THR A 119 -12.56 6.67 -7.50
C THR A 119 -11.15 6.33 -7.91
N VAL A 120 -10.57 5.25 -7.38
CA VAL A 120 -9.22 4.81 -7.75
C VAL A 120 -9.12 4.51 -9.25
N LYS A 121 -10.13 3.87 -9.85
CA LYS A 121 -10.18 3.62 -11.30
C LYS A 121 -10.22 4.91 -12.11
N LEU A 122 -10.95 5.93 -11.65
CA LEU A 122 -11.07 7.21 -12.34
C LEU A 122 -9.77 8.02 -12.32
N ILE A 123 -8.99 7.95 -11.24
CA ILE A 123 -7.70 8.66 -11.13
C ILE A 123 -6.51 7.87 -11.69
N ALA A 124 -6.63 6.56 -11.86
CA ALA A 124 -5.56 5.67 -12.33
C ALA A 124 -4.84 6.12 -13.61
N PRO A 125 -5.48 6.79 -14.58
CA PRO A 125 -4.78 7.29 -15.77
C PRO A 125 -3.59 8.20 -15.47
N GLY A 126 -3.59 8.93 -14.36
CA GLY A 126 -2.51 9.84 -13.96
C GLY A 126 -1.34 9.17 -13.24
N PHE A 127 -1.47 7.90 -12.84
CA PHE A 127 -0.50 7.21 -11.99
C PHE A 127 0.09 5.97 -12.64
N GLY A 128 1.34 5.66 -12.31
CA GLY A 128 2.02 4.43 -12.70
C GLY A 128 1.76 3.27 -11.75
N GLY A 129 1.18 3.52 -10.58
CA GLY A 129 0.81 2.51 -9.60
C GLY A 129 -0.06 3.08 -8.48
N ILE A 130 -0.69 2.20 -7.72
CA ILE A 130 -1.55 2.52 -6.59
C ILE A 130 -1.02 1.80 -5.35
N ASN A 131 -0.74 2.55 -4.29
CA ASN A 131 -0.51 2.02 -2.94
C ASN A 131 -1.76 2.29 -2.10
N LEU A 132 -2.46 1.25 -1.69
CA LEU A 132 -3.54 1.34 -0.70
C LEU A 132 -2.92 1.32 0.68
N GLU A 133 -3.34 2.22 1.55
CA GLU A 133 -2.78 2.41 2.89
C GLU A 133 -3.88 2.62 3.92
N ASP A 134 -3.74 2.03 5.10
CA ASP A 134 -4.58 2.28 6.28
C ASP A 134 -6.10 2.10 6.02
N ILE A 135 -6.47 1.18 5.13
CA ILE A 135 -7.85 0.79 4.87
C ILE A 135 -8.19 -0.44 5.71
N SER A 136 -9.24 -0.37 6.50
CA SER A 136 -9.58 -1.43 7.45
C SER A 136 -10.01 -2.75 6.78
N ALA A 137 -9.62 -3.87 7.41
CA ALA A 137 -10.15 -5.18 7.07
C ALA A 137 -11.64 -5.29 7.52
N PRO A 138 -12.51 -6.05 6.81
CA PRO A 138 -12.18 -6.92 5.66
C PRO A 138 -12.20 -6.20 4.29
N ARG A 139 -12.66 -4.94 4.23
CA ARG A 139 -12.85 -4.18 2.97
C ARG A 139 -11.58 -4.08 2.13
N CYS A 140 -10.43 -3.88 2.78
CA CYS A 140 -9.15 -3.75 2.10
C CYS A 140 -8.81 -4.95 1.19
N PHE A 141 -9.24 -6.17 1.55
CA PHE A 141 -9.00 -7.37 0.73
C PHE A 141 -9.78 -7.35 -0.58
N GLU A 142 -11.03 -6.93 -0.52
CA GLU A 142 -11.89 -6.82 -1.70
C GLU A 142 -11.44 -5.69 -2.61
N ILE A 143 -11.18 -4.51 -2.03
CA ILE A 143 -10.72 -3.33 -2.75
C ILE A 143 -9.44 -3.65 -3.52
N GLU A 144 -8.42 -4.20 -2.85
CA GLU A 144 -7.16 -4.54 -3.50
C GLU A 144 -7.37 -5.57 -4.62
N ARG A 145 -8.07 -6.67 -4.33
CA ARG A 145 -8.29 -7.74 -5.31
C ARG A 145 -8.95 -7.19 -6.57
N ARG A 146 -10.06 -6.46 -6.42
CA ARG A 146 -10.80 -5.91 -7.57
C ARG A 146 -9.99 -4.90 -8.35
N LEU A 147 -9.28 -4.00 -7.69
CA LEU A 147 -8.43 -3.03 -8.38
C LEU A 147 -7.28 -3.71 -9.14
N ARG A 148 -6.70 -4.78 -8.60
CA ARG A 148 -5.67 -5.57 -9.30
C ARG A 148 -6.22 -6.30 -10.52
N ASP A 149 -7.47 -6.76 -10.46
CA ASP A 149 -8.12 -7.46 -11.57
C ASP A 149 -8.61 -6.49 -12.66
N GLU A 150 -8.94 -5.24 -12.30
CA GLU A 150 -9.60 -4.26 -13.17
C GLU A 150 -8.67 -3.16 -13.71
N LEU A 151 -7.45 -3.02 -13.16
CA LEU A 151 -6.45 -2.03 -13.62
C LEU A 151 -5.25 -2.71 -14.27
N ASP A 152 -4.67 -2.04 -15.25
CA ASP A 152 -3.45 -2.46 -15.96
C ASP A 152 -2.15 -1.91 -15.34
N ILE A 153 -2.26 -1.26 -14.17
CA ILE A 153 -1.13 -0.76 -13.38
C ILE A 153 -1.01 -1.53 -12.07
N PRO A 154 0.19 -1.60 -11.46
CA PRO A 154 0.38 -2.25 -10.16
C PRO A 154 -0.52 -1.64 -9.08
N VAL A 155 -1.22 -2.52 -8.33
CA VAL A 155 -1.97 -2.17 -7.12
C VAL A 155 -1.43 -2.98 -5.96
N PHE A 156 -1.13 -2.31 -4.86
CA PHE A 156 -0.48 -2.88 -3.68
C PHE A 156 -1.14 -2.33 -2.42
N HIS A 157 -1.38 -3.20 -1.44
CA HIS A 157 -1.84 -2.78 -0.11
C HIS A 157 -0.70 -3.05 0.90
N ASP A 158 -0.11 -1.99 1.43
CA ASP A 158 1.11 -2.09 2.22
C ASP A 158 0.92 -2.85 3.54
N ASP A 159 -0.17 -2.58 4.28
CA ASP A 159 -0.48 -3.28 5.54
C ASP A 159 -0.60 -4.79 5.38
N GLN A 160 -0.97 -5.24 4.17
CA GLN A 160 -1.01 -6.66 3.86
C GLN A 160 0.37 -7.17 3.42
N HIS A 161 0.88 -6.64 2.32
CA HIS A 161 2.00 -7.24 1.60
C HIS A 161 3.35 -6.71 2.04
N GLY A 162 3.48 -5.41 2.33
CA GLY A 162 4.71 -4.81 2.83
C GLY A 162 5.11 -5.43 4.17
N THR A 163 4.17 -5.47 5.12
CA THR A 163 4.38 -6.09 6.42
C THR A 163 4.71 -7.58 6.29
N ALA A 164 4.03 -8.31 5.41
CA ALA A 164 4.32 -9.72 5.18
C ALA A 164 5.73 -9.96 4.62
N ILE A 165 6.18 -9.11 3.70
CA ILE A 165 7.52 -9.20 3.10
C ILE A 165 8.60 -9.00 4.17
N VAL A 166 8.53 -7.92 4.97
CA VAL A 166 9.57 -7.62 5.97
C VAL A 166 9.61 -8.66 7.09
N VAL A 167 8.46 -9.16 7.54
CA VAL A 167 8.38 -10.22 8.56
C VAL A 167 8.98 -11.53 8.01
N CYS A 168 8.65 -11.92 6.79
CA CYS A 168 9.23 -13.11 6.18
C CYS A 168 10.73 -12.97 5.95
N ALA A 169 11.22 -11.80 5.53
CA ALA A 169 12.65 -11.52 5.39
C ALA A 169 13.39 -11.66 6.74
N GLY A 170 12.83 -11.08 7.81
CA GLY A 170 13.35 -11.22 9.16
C GLY A 170 13.40 -12.69 9.63
N LEU A 171 12.30 -13.43 9.42
CA LEU A 171 12.23 -14.83 9.82
C LEU A 171 13.22 -15.73 9.04
N ILE A 172 13.41 -15.49 7.75
CA ILE A 172 14.39 -16.21 6.94
C ILE A 172 15.81 -15.99 7.49
N ASN A 173 16.16 -14.75 7.82
CA ASN A 173 17.47 -14.44 8.37
C ASN A 173 17.66 -14.98 9.79
N ALA A 174 16.66 -14.83 10.65
CA ALA A 174 16.67 -15.41 12.00
C ALA A 174 16.85 -16.94 11.97
N SER A 175 16.15 -17.63 11.07
CA SER A 175 16.28 -19.08 10.91
C SER A 175 17.68 -19.49 10.53
N LYS A 176 18.36 -18.73 9.65
CA LYS A 176 19.77 -18.96 9.27
C LYS A 176 20.70 -18.76 10.47
N MET A 177 20.52 -17.69 11.23
CA MET A 177 21.37 -17.38 12.38
C MET A 177 21.32 -18.47 13.46
N VAL A 178 20.15 -19.06 13.70
CA VAL A 178 19.99 -20.13 14.72
C VAL A 178 20.11 -21.55 14.14
N GLY A 179 20.47 -21.69 12.87
CA GLY A 179 20.66 -22.98 12.21
C GLY A 179 19.41 -23.86 12.10
N LYS A 180 18.20 -23.24 12.13
CA LYS A 180 16.93 -23.98 12.04
C LYS A 180 16.44 -24.08 10.60
N ASP A 181 16.02 -25.30 10.22
CA ASP A 181 15.30 -25.49 8.97
C ASP A 181 13.92 -24.82 9.06
N ARG A 182 13.64 -23.86 8.18
CA ARG A 182 12.36 -23.15 8.13
C ARG A 182 11.15 -24.07 7.93
N LYS A 183 11.31 -25.20 7.26
CA LYS A 183 10.22 -26.20 7.09
C LYS A 183 9.82 -26.90 8.40
N LYS A 184 10.67 -26.82 9.43
CA LYS A 184 10.45 -27.39 10.76
C LYS A 184 10.08 -26.34 11.81
N LEU A 185 9.92 -25.08 11.39
CA LEU A 185 9.48 -24.02 12.29
C LEU A 185 8.01 -24.19 12.66
N ARG A 186 7.71 -23.92 13.92
CA ARG A 186 6.37 -23.70 14.45
C ARG A 186 6.22 -22.20 14.73
N VAL A 187 5.24 -21.58 14.12
CA VAL A 187 5.04 -20.13 14.17
C VAL A 187 3.67 -19.82 14.77
N VAL A 188 3.64 -18.92 15.72
CA VAL A 188 2.40 -18.35 16.25
C VAL A 188 2.35 -16.88 15.85
N ILE A 189 1.28 -16.48 15.18
CA ILE A 189 1.02 -15.10 14.79
C ILE A 189 -0.10 -14.56 15.69
N SER A 190 0.24 -13.58 16.53
CA SER A 190 -0.73 -12.89 17.39
C SER A 190 -1.31 -11.70 16.61
N GLY A 191 -2.57 -11.83 16.21
CA GLY A 191 -3.32 -10.89 15.41
C GLY A 191 -3.75 -11.46 14.05
N ALA A 192 -5.05 -11.68 13.88
CA ALA A 192 -5.65 -12.19 12.63
C ALA A 192 -6.27 -11.05 11.79
N GLY A 193 -5.63 -9.88 11.78
CA GLY A 193 -5.98 -8.74 10.93
C GLY A 193 -5.38 -8.85 9.53
N SER A 194 -5.41 -7.75 8.76
CA SER A 194 -4.86 -7.66 7.39
C SER A 194 -3.43 -8.18 7.30
N ALA A 195 -2.55 -7.68 8.17
CA ALA A 195 -1.15 -8.09 8.23
C ALA A 195 -0.98 -9.57 8.61
N GLY A 196 -1.61 -10.01 9.71
CA GLY A 196 -1.44 -11.39 10.23
C GLY A 196 -1.83 -12.47 9.21
N ILE A 197 -2.92 -12.26 8.50
CA ILE A 197 -3.40 -13.19 7.44
C ILE A 197 -2.42 -13.21 6.27
N SER A 198 -1.95 -12.03 5.83
CA SER A 198 -1.01 -11.92 4.71
C SER A 198 0.35 -12.51 5.05
N ILE A 199 0.85 -12.28 6.28
CA ILE A 199 2.07 -12.89 6.81
C ILE A 199 1.95 -14.42 6.78
N CYS A 200 0.86 -14.96 7.31
CA CYS A 200 0.61 -16.40 7.32
C CYS A 200 0.64 -16.99 5.91
N ARG A 201 -0.12 -16.39 4.98
CA ARG A 201 -0.14 -16.83 3.58
C ARG A 201 1.23 -16.80 2.92
N LEU A 202 2.01 -15.76 3.16
CA LEU A 202 3.35 -15.64 2.58
C LEU A 202 4.32 -16.65 3.21
N MET A 203 4.29 -16.86 4.53
CA MET A 203 5.09 -17.89 5.21
C MET A 203 4.82 -19.29 4.68
N MET A 204 3.56 -19.61 4.41
CA MET A 204 3.19 -20.90 3.82
C MET A 204 3.76 -21.08 2.42
N LYS A 205 3.77 -20.03 1.58
CA LYS A 205 4.43 -20.06 0.27
C LYS A 205 5.95 -20.29 0.37
N PHE A 206 6.58 -19.84 1.47
CA PHE A 206 7.99 -20.13 1.76
C PHE A 206 8.25 -21.51 2.38
N GLY A 207 7.20 -22.34 2.50
CA GLY A 207 7.30 -23.73 2.95
C GLY A 207 7.24 -23.92 4.47
N ILE A 208 6.89 -22.89 5.24
CA ILE A 208 6.56 -23.02 6.67
C ILE A 208 5.14 -23.60 6.76
N ARG A 209 5.00 -24.77 7.41
CA ARG A 209 3.74 -25.54 7.37
C ARG A 209 3.00 -25.58 8.73
N ASP A 210 3.64 -25.21 9.81
CA ASP A 210 3.06 -25.21 11.16
C ASP A 210 2.88 -23.74 11.61
N VAL A 211 1.73 -23.15 11.26
CA VAL A 211 1.40 -21.76 11.59
C VAL A 211 0.07 -21.70 12.33
N VAL A 212 0.06 -21.07 13.47
CA VAL A 212 -1.14 -20.80 14.28
C VAL A 212 -1.42 -19.30 14.24
N LEU A 213 -2.62 -18.91 13.82
CA LEU A 213 -3.14 -17.56 13.95
C LEU A 213 -3.97 -17.45 15.23
N VAL A 214 -3.74 -16.42 16.01
CA VAL A 214 -4.46 -16.16 17.27
C VAL A 214 -5.05 -14.76 17.22
N ASP A 215 -6.31 -14.62 17.65
CA ASP A 215 -6.97 -13.33 17.88
C ASP A 215 -7.44 -13.19 19.34
N ARG A 216 -8.30 -12.20 19.60
CA ARG A 216 -8.86 -11.96 20.96
C ARG A 216 -9.76 -13.10 21.46
N GLN A 217 -10.24 -13.96 20.57
CA GLN A 217 -11.10 -15.10 20.88
C GLN A 217 -10.33 -16.42 21.00
N GLY A 218 -9.02 -16.41 20.73
CA GLY A 218 -8.13 -17.56 20.79
C GLY A 218 -7.53 -17.96 19.44
N ALA A 219 -7.19 -19.23 19.27
CA ALA A 219 -6.62 -19.75 18.03
C ALA A 219 -7.68 -19.81 16.91
N CYS A 220 -7.51 -18.98 15.88
CA CYS A 220 -8.45 -18.90 14.76
C CYS A 220 -8.18 -19.93 13.67
N LEU A 221 -6.91 -20.27 13.43
CA LEU A 221 -6.48 -21.15 12.35
C LEU A 221 -5.27 -21.96 12.76
N LEU A 222 -5.35 -23.27 12.53
CA LEU A 222 -4.25 -24.22 12.64
C LEU A 222 -3.96 -24.77 11.25
N TYR A 223 -2.84 -24.41 10.64
CA TYR A 223 -2.31 -25.07 9.46
C TYR A 223 -1.29 -26.12 9.90
N THR A 224 -1.75 -27.35 10.10
CA THR A 224 -0.90 -28.47 10.50
C THR A 224 -0.97 -29.57 9.45
N SER A 225 -0.10 -29.53 8.44
CA SER A 225 0.04 -30.55 7.37
C SER A 225 -0.74 -30.31 6.07
N PRO A 226 -0.33 -30.90 4.94
CA PRO A 226 -0.96 -30.67 3.64
C PRO A 226 -2.42 -31.14 3.64
N GLY A 227 -3.35 -30.20 3.56
CA GLY A 227 -4.75 -30.48 3.31
C GLY A 227 -5.68 -30.56 4.52
N ARG A 228 -5.24 -30.28 5.76
CA ARG A 228 -6.13 -30.22 6.92
C ARG A 228 -6.13 -28.83 7.55
N ILE A 229 -7.26 -28.14 7.41
CA ILE A 229 -7.62 -26.98 8.25
C ILE A 229 -8.28 -27.56 9.49
N VAL A 230 -7.63 -27.44 10.66
CA VAL A 230 -8.22 -27.86 11.94
C VAL A 230 -8.49 -26.60 12.76
N GLY A 231 -9.74 -26.13 12.74
CA GLY A 231 -10.20 -25.04 13.59
C GLY A 231 -11.46 -24.37 13.02
N ARG A 232 -12.39 -23.99 13.89
CA ARG A 232 -13.60 -23.24 13.51
C ARG A 232 -13.20 -21.88 12.96
N PHE A 233 -13.59 -21.60 11.72
CA PHE A 233 -13.67 -20.27 11.17
C PHE A 233 -14.82 -19.54 11.86
N ASP A 234 -14.52 -18.64 12.78
CA ASP A 234 -15.41 -17.57 13.19
C ASP A 234 -14.64 -16.26 13.32
N CYS A 235 -13.71 -16.05 12.40
CA CYS A 235 -13.24 -14.70 12.12
C CYS A 235 -14.35 -14.03 11.31
N ARG A 236 -14.77 -12.83 11.69
CA ARG A 236 -15.75 -11.97 10.99
C ARG A 236 -15.27 -11.56 9.59
N MET A 237 -14.67 -12.46 8.87
CA MET A 237 -14.28 -12.35 7.48
C MET A 237 -15.34 -13.09 6.65
N GLY A 238 -16.02 -12.33 5.79
CA GLY A 238 -17.16 -12.76 5.00
C GLY A 238 -17.03 -14.15 4.38
N ARG A 239 -18.13 -14.84 4.34
CA ARG A 239 -18.31 -16.21 3.88
C ARG A 239 -17.66 -16.43 2.51
N GLY A 240 -16.60 -17.21 2.47
CA GLY A 240 -15.99 -17.74 1.25
C GLY A 240 -14.89 -18.73 1.59
N PRO A 241 -14.78 -19.88 0.90
CA PRO A 241 -13.70 -20.80 1.13
C PRO A 241 -12.39 -20.14 0.70
N VAL A 242 -11.44 -20.05 1.63
CA VAL A 242 -10.07 -19.64 1.34
C VAL A 242 -9.32 -20.87 0.86
N LEU A 243 -9.28 -21.09 -0.44
CA LEU A 243 -8.32 -21.97 -1.12
C LEU A 243 -7.11 -21.17 -1.57
#